data_829eae372c27d1b182fa10c877bc1e4a
#
_entry.id   829eae372c27d1b182fa10c877bc1e4a
#
_cell.length_a   1.000
_cell.length_b   1.000
_cell.length_c   1.000
_cell.angle_alpha   90.00
_cell.angle_beta   90.00
_cell.angle_gamma   90.00
#
_symmetry.space_group_name_H-M   'P 1'
#
loop_
_entity.id
_entity.type
_entity.pdbx_description
1 polymer ?
#
loop_
_entity_poly.entity_id
_entity_poly.type
_entity_poly.pdbx_seq_one_letter_code
_entity_poly.pdbx_strand_id
1 'polypeptide(L)'
;MRAELARLVRYDDESVVHDVWIRQRYEGGFAQTYAPARKEAVATAWHEAGHAVAALAVGARFSSASIRAGGRSAGRVHSIAGGGADEFVIAAGGQVAEGLRGWTLPSSNAEVLAWLRSWRDDGGDARRFRAGLVGTRFAGDEAGAWQHCVDVLTPLRLQIRSLARGLLAWPRHLPYAVAAELAGLGSSVR
;
A
#
# COMPACT_ATOMS: atom_id res chain seq x y z
N MET A 1 -9.24 13.53 -16.52
CA MET A 1 -8.45 12.52 -15.80
C MET A 1 -6.99 12.94 -15.60
N ARG A 2 -6.14 13.14 -16.65
CA ARG A 2 -4.72 13.57 -16.47
C ARG A 2 -4.55 14.89 -15.73
N ALA A 3 -5.40 15.90 -15.99
CA ALA A 3 -5.33 17.20 -15.32
C ALA A 3 -5.72 17.13 -13.83
N GLU A 4 -6.61 16.21 -13.48
CA GLU A 4 -7.05 15.96 -12.10
C GLU A 4 -6.02 15.19 -11.30
N LEU A 5 -5.36 14.19 -11.92
CA LEU A 5 -4.19 13.50 -11.38
C LEU A 5 -3.04 14.47 -11.08
N ALA A 6 -2.75 15.40 -12.01
CA ALA A 6 -1.71 16.42 -11.82
C ALA A 6 -2.02 17.40 -10.68
N ARG A 7 -3.31 17.63 -10.38
CA ARG A 7 -3.73 18.44 -9.23
C ARG A 7 -3.47 17.72 -7.90
N LEU A 8 -3.76 16.43 -7.80
CA LEU A 8 -3.54 15.61 -6.61
C LEU A 8 -2.05 15.49 -6.26
N VAL A 9 -1.18 15.43 -7.25
CA VAL A 9 0.28 15.32 -7.08
C VAL A 9 0.90 16.63 -6.54
N ARG A 10 0.30 17.79 -6.78
CA ARG A 10 0.83 19.12 -6.39
C ARG A 10 0.59 19.50 -4.94
N TYR A 11 -0.26 18.82 -4.20
CA TYR A 11 -0.61 19.18 -2.84
C TYR A 11 0.15 18.32 -1.84
N ASP A 12 1.06 18.94 -1.09
CA ASP A 12 1.89 18.28 -0.09
C ASP A 12 1.17 17.96 1.23
N ASP A 13 -0.05 18.48 1.41
CA ASP A 13 -0.81 18.35 2.64
C ASP A 13 -1.86 17.25 2.56
N GLU A 14 -1.80 16.27 3.49
CA GLU A 14 -2.81 15.21 3.63
C GLU A 14 -4.23 15.77 3.85
N SER A 15 -4.35 16.98 4.41
CA SER A 15 -5.63 17.67 4.64
C SER A 15 -6.37 18.00 3.34
N VAL A 16 -5.64 18.35 2.28
CA VAL A 16 -6.24 18.77 1.00
C VAL A 16 -6.79 17.60 0.19
N VAL A 17 -6.08 16.47 0.16
CA VAL A 17 -6.61 15.23 -0.46
C VAL A 17 -7.89 14.80 0.22
N HIS A 18 -7.94 15.03 1.50
CA HIS A 18 -9.05 14.81 2.35
C HIS A 18 -10.26 15.69 2.01
N ASP A 19 -10.07 16.97 1.67
CA ASP A 19 -11.14 17.88 1.29
C ASP A 19 -11.70 17.58 -0.11
N VAL A 20 -10.86 17.15 -1.05
CA VAL A 20 -11.29 16.70 -2.39
C VAL A 20 -12.16 15.45 -2.28
N TRP A 21 -11.74 14.46 -1.47
CA TRP A 21 -12.50 13.23 -1.25
C TRP A 21 -13.85 13.49 -0.55
N ILE A 22 -13.87 14.43 0.38
CA ILE A 22 -15.10 14.90 1.04
C ILE A 22 -16.02 15.55 0.00
N ARG A 23 -15.58 16.52 -0.79
CA ARG A 23 -16.44 17.24 -1.73
C ARG A 23 -17.09 16.29 -2.75
N GLN A 24 -16.35 15.37 -3.34
CA GLN A 24 -16.90 14.42 -4.30
C GLN A 24 -17.96 13.47 -3.73
N ARG A 25 -17.94 13.24 -2.42
CA ARG A 25 -18.86 12.30 -1.76
C ARG A 25 -20.01 12.99 -1.00
N TYR A 26 -19.87 14.27 -0.64
CA TYR A 26 -20.81 15.01 0.20
C TYR A 26 -21.84 15.84 -0.56
N GLU A 27 -21.65 16.10 -1.81
CA GLU A 27 -22.74 16.62 -2.66
C GLU A 27 -23.96 15.66 -2.71
N GLY A 28 -23.84 14.48 -2.09
CA GLY A 28 -24.87 13.45 -1.91
C GLY A 28 -25.45 13.25 -0.49
N GLY A 29 -25.19 14.10 0.49
CA GLY A 29 -26.01 14.14 1.71
C GLY A 29 -25.65 13.26 2.91
N PHE A 30 -24.39 12.78 3.07
CA PHE A 30 -24.00 11.87 4.18
C PHE A 30 -22.95 12.47 5.16
N ALA A 31 -23.21 13.64 5.72
CA ALA A 31 -22.22 14.44 6.45
C ALA A 31 -21.89 14.02 7.91
N GLN A 32 -22.64 13.17 8.59
CA GLN A 32 -22.57 13.13 10.06
C GLN A 32 -21.91 11.94 10.74
N THR A 33 -21.44 10.90 10.03
CA THR A 33 -21.00 9.65 10.68
C THR A 33 -19.54 9.26 10.43
N TYR A 34 -18.67 10.11 9.89
CA TYR A 34 -17.45 9.65 9.21
C TYR A 34 -16.08 10.08 9.76
N ALA A 35 -15.97 10.76 10.89
CA ALA A 35 -14.65 11.14 11.43
C ALA A 35 -13.77 9.90 11.83
N PRO A 36 -14.32 8.83 12.43
CA PRO A 36 -13.55 7.59 12.69
C PRO A 36 -13.24 6.79 11.42
N ALA A 37 -14.23 6.62 10.54
CA ALA A 37 -14.09 5.93 9.26
C ALA A 37 -13.03 6.55 8.33
N ARG A 38 -12.67 7.78 8.55
CA ARG A 38 -11.71 8.56 7.82
C ARG A 38 -10.26 8.18 8.11
N LYS A 39 -9.89 8.02 9.39
CA LYS A 39 -8.54 7.55 9.78
C LYS A 39 -8.29 6.13 9.26
N GLU A 40 -9.30 5.28 9.30
CA GLU A 40 -9.26 3.93 8.76
C GLU A 40 -9.09 3.92 7.24
N ALA A 41 -9.80 4.77 6.50
CA ALA A 41 -9.67 4.85 5.05
C ALA A 41 -8.26 5.30 4.63
N VAL A 42 -7.66 6.26 5.34
CA VAL A 42 -6.28 6.69 5.08
C VAL A 42 -5.28 5.58 5.41
N ALA A 43 -5.45 4.88 6.54
CA ALA A 43 -4.60 3.75 6.89
C ALA A 43 -4.69 2.64 5.83
N THR A 44 -5.92 2.27 5.44
CA THR A 44 -6.15 1.29 4.37
C THR A 44 -5.53 1.73 3.03
N ALA A 45 -5.64 3.01 2.67
CA ALA A 45 -5.06 3.52 1.44
C ALA A 45 -3.53 3.41 1.42
N TRP A 46 -2.87 3.69 2.55
CA TRP A 46 -1.43 3.51 2.68
C TRP A 46 -1.04 2.03 2.60
N HIS A 47 -1.79 1.16 3.28
CA HIS A 47 -1.58 -0.29 3.25
C HIS A 47 -1.65 -0.84 1.82
N GLU A 48 -2.75 -0.59 1.11
CA GLU A 48 -2.93 -1.06 -0.27
C GLU A 48 -1.94 -0.41 -1.25
N ALA A 49 -1.60 0.87 -1.03
CA ALA A 49 -0.55 1.54 -1.81
C ALA A 49 0.81 0.88 -1.60
N GLY A 50 1.10 0.44 -0.37
CA GLY A 50 2.31 -0.32 -0.06
C GLY A 50 2.44 -1.60 -0.86
N HIS A 51 1.39 -2.43 -0.90
CA HIS A 51 1.35 -3.64 -1.72
C HIS A 51 1.50 -3.33 -3.22
N ALA A 52 0.81 -2.31 -3.72
CA ALA A 52 0.86 -1.95 -5.13
C ALA A 52 2.23 -1.40 -5.55
N VAL A 53 2.85 -0.54 -4.74
CA VAL A 53 4.21 -0.02 -5.01
C VAL A 53 5.25 -1.13 -4.88
N ALA A 54 5.12 -2.03 -3.91
CA ALA A 54 5.98 -3.21 -3.80
C ALA A 54 5.88 -4.08 -5.06
N ALA A 55 4.67 -4.35 -5.56
CA ALA A 55 4.46 -5.09 -6.79
C ALA A 55 5.16 -4.41 -7.99
N LEU A 56 4.99 -3.08 -8.14
CA LEU A 56 5.65 -2.32 -9.18
C LEU A 56 7.18 -2.37 -9.06
N ALA A 57 7.71 -2.25 -7.85
CA ALA A 57 9.15 -2.25 -7.58
C ALA A 57 9.83 -3.57 -7.96
N VAL A 58 9.15 -4.71 -7.75
CA VAL A 58 9.66 -6.05 -8.12
C VAL A 58 9.25 -6.48 -9.53
N GLY A 59 8.66 -5.58 -10.33
CA GLY A 59 8.26 -5.86 -11.71
C GLY A 59 7.00 -6.73 -11.85
N ALA A 60 6.27 -6.95 -10.76
CA ALA A 60 4.99 -7.64 -10.80
C ALA A 60 3.88 -6.74 -11.37
N ARG A 61 2.83 -7.39 -11.88
CA ARG A 61 1.64 -6.71 -12.39
C ARG A 61 0.43 -7.03 -11.52
N PHE A 62 -0.55 -6.14 -11.50
CA PHE A 62 -1.85 -6.36 -10.88
C PHE A 62 -2.95 -5.75 -11.76
N SER A 63 -4.19 -6.18 -11.61
CA SER A 63 -5.27 -5.63 -12.42
C SER A 63 -5.71 -4.26 -11.92
N SER A 64 -5.86 -4.11 -10.61
CA SER A 64 -6.29 -2.86 -9.96
C SER A 64 -6.01 -2.90 -8.46
N ALA A 65 -6.08 -1.72 -7.83
CA ALA A 65 -6.12 -1.57 -6.38
C ALA A 65 -7.41 -0.86 -5.95
N SER A 66 -7.89 -1.15 -4.73
CA SER A 66 -9.10 -0.54 -4.16
C SER A 66 -9.01 -0.48 -2.65
N ILE A 67 -9.70 0.49 -2.03
CA ILE A 67 -9.83 0.63 -0.57
C ILE A 67 -11.28 0.49 -0.10
N ARG A 68 -12.18 0.10 -1.01
CA ARG A 68 -13.56 -0.11 -0.65
C ARG A 68 -13.74 -1.51 -0.10
N ALA A 69 -14.19 -1.61 1.14
CA ALA A 69 -14.52 -2.87 1.77
C ALA A 69 -15.49 -3.69 0.89
N GLY A 70 -14.99 -4.85 0.47
CA GLY A 70 -15.80 -5.91 -0.13
C GLY A 70 -15.75 -7.11 0.82
N GLY A 71 -16.77 -7.30 1.65
CA GLY A 71 -16.79 -8.39 2.61
C GLY A 71 -15.88 -8.17 3.83
N ARG A 72 -14.89 -9.04 4.07
CA ARG A 72 -14.02 -9.04 5.26
C ARG A 72 -12.75 -8.18 5.12
N SER A 73 -12.53 -7.54 3.97
CA SER A 73 -11.31 -6.77 3.68
C SER A 73 -11.64 -5.30 3.49
N ALA A 74 -10.86 -4.41 4.13
CA ALA A 74 -11.00 -2.96 3.99
C ALA A 74 -10.43 -2.43 2.66
N GLY A 75 -9.55 -3.19 2.01
CA GLY A 75 -8.94 -2.87 0.72
C GLY A 75 -8.38 -4.12 0.04
N ARG A 76 -7.85 -3.98 -1.17
CA ARG A 76 -7.19 -5.05 -1.91
C ARG A 76 -6.42 -4.55 -3.13
N VAL A 77 -5.25 -5.14 -3.37
CA VAL A 77 -4.61 -5.18 -4.68
C VAL A 77 -5.02 -6.49 -5.38
N HIS A 78 -5.63 -6.39 -6.56
CA HIS A 78 -6.29 -7.51 -7.24
C HIS A 78 -5.38 -8.16 -8.28
N SER A 79 -5.41 -9.50 -8.35
CA SER A 79 -4.78 -10.28 -9.43
C SER A 79 -3.30 -9.97 -9.62
N ILE A 80 -2.53 -10.00 -8.53
CA ILE A 80 -1.07 -9.83 -8.61
C ILE A 80 -0.47 -11.04 -9.33
N ALA A 81 0.41 -10.78 -10.29
CA ALA A 81 1.13 -11.80 -11.04
C ALA A 81 2.58 -11.35 -11.32
N GLY A 82 3.52 -12.27 -11.35
CA GLY A 82 4.90 -12.02 -11.74
C GLY A 82 5.85 -11.62 -10.59
N GLY A 83 5.44 -11.73 -9.32
CA GLY A 83 6.30 -11.40 -8.16
C GLY A 83 7.48 -12.38 -7.98
N GLY A 84 7.34 -13.63 -8.42
CA GLY A 84 8.42 -14.61 -8.35
C GLY A 84 9.04 -14.75 -6.96
N ALA A 85 10.37 -14.73 -6.90
CA ALA A 85 11.13 -14.83 -5.65
C ALA A 85 10.92 -13.64 -4.69
N ASP A 86 10.35 -12.53 -5.17
CA ASP A 86 10.13 -11.30 -4.39
C ASP A 86 8.67 -11.14 -3.93
N GLU A 87 7.85 -12.20 -4.01
CA GLU A 87 6.45 -12.16 -3.57
C GLU A 87 6.32 -11.79 -2.08
N PHE A 88 7.30 -12.13 -1.25
CA PHE A 88 7.35 -11.74 0.15
C PHE A 88 7.46 -10.21 0.33
N VAL A 89 8.15 -9.50 -0.59
CA VAL A 89 8.23 -8.02 -0.58
C VAL A 89 6.85 -7.42 -0.82
N ILE A 90 6.09 -7.99 -1.77
CA ILE A 90 4.73 -7.57 -2.05
C ILE A 90 3.84 -7.78 -0.81
N ALA A 91 3.95 -8.96 -0.20
CA ALA A 91 3.15 -9.31 0.99
C ALA A 91 3.47 -8.41 2.20
N ALA A 92 4.73 -7.99 2.39
CA ALA A 92 5.13 -7.07 3.44
C ALA A 92 4.74 -5.60 3.15
N GLY A 93 4.46 -5.27 1.88
CA GLY A 93 4.30 -3.90 1.40
C GLY A 93 3.31 -3.05 2.20
N GLY A 94 2.16 -3.61 2.57
CA GLY A 94 1.15 -2.93 3.36
C GLY A 94 1.66 -2.52 4.74
N GLN A 95 2.25 -3.45 5.46
CA GLN A 95 2.75 -3.21 6.83
C GLN A 95 3.95 -2.26 6.84
N VAL A 96 4.87 -2.37 5.88
CA VAL A 96 5.98 -1.42 5.73
C VAL A 96 5.44 -0.02 5.45
N ALA A 97 4.45 0.12 4.57
CA ALA A 97 3.84 1.40 4.25
C ALA A 97 3.15 2.06 5.46
N GLU A 98 2.46 1.28 6.30
CA GLU A 98 1.89 1.79 7.55
C GLU A 98 2.98 2.29 8.50
N GLY A 99 4.06 1.54 8.66
CA GLY A 99 5.23 1.95 9.45
C GLY A 99 5.90 3.22 8.90
N LEU A 100 6.08 3.31 7.58
CA LEU A 100 6.64 4.50 6.92
C LEU A 100 5.74 5.73 7.06
N ARG A 101 4.43 5.56 7.09
CA ARG A 101 3.48 6.65 7.34
C ARG A 101 3.66 7.21 8.73
N GLY A 102 3.70 6.34 9.75
CA GLY A 102 3.77 6.72 11.17
C GLY A 102 5.19 6.95 11.68
N TRP A 103 6.24 6.70 10.87
CA TRP A 103 7.64 6.65 11.32
C TRP A 103 7.85 5.69 12.51
N THR A 104 7.12 4.56 12.48
CA THR A 104 7.09 3.56 13.56
C THR A 104 7.71 2.23 13.15
N LEU A 105 8.57 2.23 12.12
CA LEU A 105 9.28 1.02 11.71
C LEU A 105 10.20 0.54 12.85
N PRO A 106 10.23 -0.75 13.13
CA PRO A 106 11.14 -1.32 14.11
C PRO A 106 12.59 -1.09 13.69
N SER A 107 13.46 -0.75 14.66
CA SER A 107 14.85 -0.36 14.44
C SER A 107 15.87 -1.43 14.84
N SER A 108 15.42 -2.50 15.51
CA SER A 108 16.27 -3.61 15.93
C SER A 108 15.64 -4.96 15.56
N ASN A 109 16.45 -6.00 15.43
CA ASN A 109 15.96 -7.36 15.15
C ASN A 109 14.93 -7.85 16.19
N ALA A 110 15.10 -7.49 17.46
CA ALA A 110 14.16 -7.86 18.51
C ALA A 110 12.80 -7.18 18.31
N GLU A 111 12.78 -5.90 17.95
CA GLU A 111 11.56 -5.17 17.63
C GLU A 111 10.91 -5.72 16.35
N VAL A 112 11.71 -6.03 15.31
CA VAL A 112 11.21 -6.68 14.08
C VAL A 112 10.52 -7.99 14.40
N LEU A 113 11.14 -8.87 15.18
CA LEU A 113 10.54 -10.15 15.56
C LEU A 113 9.30 -9.98 16.44
N ALA A 114 9.26 -8.97 17.32
CA ALA A 114 8.07 -8.63 18.08
C ALA A 114 6.94 -8.12 17.19
N TRP A 115 7.27 -7.26 16.22
CA TRP A 115 6.34 -6.77 15.22
C TRP A 115 5.77 -7.91 14.38
N LEU A 116 6.61 -8.79 13.82
CA LEU A 116 6.18 -9.94 13.04
C LEU A 116 5.29 -10.92 13.83
N ARG A 117 5.52 -11.06 15.14
CA ARG A 117 4.63 -11.84 16.02
C ARG A 117 3.28 -11.18 16.26
N SER A 118 3.23 -9.83 16.27
CA SER A 118 1.96 -9.10 16.39
C SER A 118 1.15 -9.10 15.10
N TRP A 119 1.76 -9.47 13.99
CA TRP A 119 1.13 -9.57 12.69
C TRP A 119 0.16 -10.76 12.71
N ARG A 120 -1.11 -10.47 12.82
CA ARG A 120 -2.14 -11.51 13.03
C ARG A 120 -2.18 -12.48 11.85
N ASP A 121 -2.24 -13.77 12.16
CA ASP A 121 -2.28 -14.85 11.16
C ASP A 121 -3.61 -14.91 10.38
N ASP A 122 -4.64 -14.19 10.81
CA ASP A 122 -5.93 -14.06 10.14
C ASP A 122 -5.88 -13.16 8.88
N GLY A 123 -4.82 -12.35 8.74
CA GLY A 123 -4.53 -11.60 7.52
C GLY A 123 -3.73 -12.42 6.51
N GLY A 124 -4.18 -12.46 5.27
CA GLY A 124 -3.50 -13.20 4.20
C GLY A 124 -2.03 -12.79 3.98
N ASP A 125 -1.63 -11.61 4.45
CA ASP A 125 -0.31 -11.03 4.18
C ASP A 125 0.81 -11.65 5.00
N ALA A 126 0.60 -11.91 6.31
CA ALA A 126 1.58 -12.59 7.15
C ALA A 126 1.88 -14.00 6.62
N ARG A 127 0.84 -14.72 6.22
CA ARG A 127 0.97 -16.05 5.62
C ARG A 127 1.70 -16.00 4.28
N ARG A 128 1.37 -15.02 3.41
CA ARG A 128 2.03 -14.84 2.11
C ARG A 128 3.49 -14.44 2.28
N PHE A 129 3.79 -13.56 3.22
CA PHE A 129 5.17 -13.17 3.54
C PHE A 129 6.00 -14.41 3.88
N ARG A 130 5.57 -15.22 4.87
CA ARG A 130 6.29 -16.43 5.25
C ARG A 130 6.37 -17.47 4.14
N ALA A 131 5.29 -17.68 3.40
CA ALA A 131 5.28 -18.60 2.27
C ALA A 131 6.24 -18.15 1.15
N GLY A 132 6.31 -16.83 0.89
CA GLY A 132 7.20 -16.25 -0.11
C GLY A 132 8.68 -16.33 0.24
N LEU A 133 9.05 -16.65 1.51
CA LEU A 133 10.45 -16.85 1.89
C LEU A 133 11.00 -18.23 1.51
N VAL A 134 10.11 -19.20 1.26
CA VAL A 134 10.52 -20.57 0.92
C VAL A 134 11.30 -20.57 -0.38
N GLY A 135 12.50 -21.13 -0.35
CA GLY A 135 13.39 -21.20 -1.51
C GLY A 135 14.16 -19.90 -1.82
N THR A 136 14.00 -18.86 -1.02
CA THR A 136 14.81 -17.63 -1.12
C THR A 136 16.04 -17.69 -0.21
N ARG A 137 16.95 -16.73 -0.37
CA ARG A 137 18.11 -16.54 0.54
C ARG A 137 17.68 -16.19 1.98
N PHE A 138 16.43 -15.84 2.20
CA PHE A 138 15.86 -15.48 3.50
C PHE A 138 15.09 -16.63 4.17
N ALA A 139 15.16 -17.84 3.64
CA ALA A 139 14.51 -18.99 4.24
C ALA A 139 15.01 -19.21 5.67
N GLY A 140 14.12 -19.09 6.66
CA GLY A 140 14.45 -19.15 8.08
C GLY A 140 14.95 -17.83 8.70
N ASP A 141 15.09 -16.75 7.95
CA ASP A 141 15.48 -15.42 8.42
C ASP A 141 14.37 -14.39 8.15
N GLU A 142 13.29 -14.48 8.92
CA GLU A 142 12.16 -13.52 8.79
C GLU A 142 12.60 -12.07 9.09
N ALA A 143 13.54 -11.86 10.00
CA ALA A 143 14.00 -10.52 10.37
C ALA A 143 14.82 -9.88 9.25
N GLY A 144 15.75 -10.62 8.65
CA GLY A 144 16.51 -10.16 7.48
C GLY A 144 15.62 -9.92 6.26
N ALA A 145 14.62 -10.78 6.04
CA ALA A 145 13.63 -10.58 4.99
C ALA A 145 12.81 -9.30 5.19
N TRP A 146 12.35 -9.05 6.40
CA TRP A 146 11.65 -7.82 6.76
C TRP A 146 12.52 -6.59 6.50
N GLN A 147 13.77 -6.59 6.99
CA GLN A 147 14.69 -5.48 6.77
C GLN A 147 14.91 -5.23 5.27
N HIS A 148 15.05 -6.27 4.48
CA HIS A 148 15.13 -6.14 3.02
C HIS A 148 13.88 -5.46 2.44
N CYS A 149 12.67 -5.80 2.90
CA CYS A 149 11.44 -5.14 2.46
C CYS A 149 11.44 -3.65 2.83
N VAL A 150 11.91 -3.30 4.04
CA VAL A 150 12.06 -1.91 4.49
C VAL A 150 13.05 -1.16 3.61
N ASP A 151 14.21 -1.77 3.28
CA ASP A 151 15.25 -1.16 2.44
C ASP A 151 14.74 -0.90 1.01
N VAL A 152 13.95 -1.82 0.46
CA VAL A 152 13.32 -1.67 -0.87
C VAL A 152 12.28 -0.55 -0.88
N LEU A 153 11.45 -0.45 0.16
CA LEU A 153 10.27 0.42 0.15
C LEU A 153 10.52 1.81 0.74
N THR A 154 11.50 1.97 1.62
CA THR A 154 11.81 3.29 2.22
C THR A 154 12.11 4.37 1.17
N PRO A 155 12.95 4.13 0.14
CA PRO A 155 13.17 5.10 -0.93
C PRO A 155 11.90 5.43 -1.73
N LEU A 156 10.91 4.54 -1.71
CA LEU A 156 9.65 4.66 -2.45
C LEU A 156 8.51 5.27 -1.63
N ARG A 157 8.80 5.85 -0.46
CA ARG A 157 7.79 6.43 0.43
C ARG A 157 6.92 7.48 -0.26
N LEU A 158 7.50 8.32 -1.11
CA LEU A 158 6.75 9.34 -1.85
C LEU A 158 5.81 8.72 -2.89
N GLN A 159 6.23 7.64 -3.54
CA GLN A 159 5.42 6.87 -4.48
C GLN A 159 4.24 6.20 -3.76
N ILE A 160 4.49 5.60 -2.59
CA ILE A 160 3.44 5.03 -1.74
C ILE A 160 2.43 6.12 -1.37
N ARG A 161 2.90 7.29 -0.90
CA ARG A 161 2.04 8.43 -0.57
C ARG A 161 1.21 8.89 -1.76
N SER A 162 1.81 9.04 -2.94
CA SER A 162 1.12 9.45 -4.16
C SER A 162 0.01 8.47 -4.55
N LEU A 163 0.30 7.17 -4.48
CA LEU A 163 -0.66 6.13 -4.80
C LEU A 163 -1.77 6.02 -3.75
N ALA A 164 -1.46 6.19 -2.46
CA ALA A 164 -2.46 6.25 -1.40
C ALA A 164 -3.46 7.41 -1.62
N ARG A 165 -2.97 8.58 -2.05
CA ARG A 165 -3.83 9.70 -2.46
C ARG A 165 -4.72 9.34 -3.64
N GLY A 166 -4.17 8.65 -4.65
CA GLY A 166 -4.95 8.13 -5.77
C GLY A 166 -6.06 7.20 -5.33
N LEU A 167 -5.79 6.27 -4.40
CA LEU A 167 -6.79 5.36 -3.83
C LEU A 167 -7.89 6.08 -3.06
N LEU A 168 -7.56 7.15 -2.32
CA LEU A 168 -8.57 7.98 -1.66
C LEU A 168 -9.47 8.71 -2.64
N ALA A 169 -8.93 9.15 -3.78
CA ALA A 169 -9.69 9.82 -4.83
C ALA A 169 -10.55 8.83 -5.65
N TRP A 170 -10.05 7.61 -5.90
CA TRP A 170 -10.73 6.53 -6.64
C TRP A 170 -10.82 5.24 -5.83
N PRO A 171 -11.63 5.21 -4.78
CA PRO A 171 -11.58 4.13 -3.79
C PRO A 171 -12.10 2.78 -4.30
N ARG A 172 -12.86 2.76 -5.40
CA ARG A 172 -13.45 1.51 -5.92
C ARG A 172 -12.53 0.74 -6.83
N HIS A 173 -11.77 1.45 -7.64
CA HIS A 173 -11.00 0.81 -8.70
C HIS A 173 -9.93 1.77 -9.24
N LEU A 174 -8.67 1.51 -8.91
CA LEU A 174 -7.51 2.20 -9.45
C LEU A 174 -6.77 1.21 -10.36
N PRO A 175 -6.87 1.34 -11.70
CA PRO A 175 -6.22 0.43 -12.65
C PRO A 175 -4.70 0.47 -12.55
N TYR A 176 -4.03 -0.65 -12.88
CA TYR A 176 -2.57 -0.76 -12.89
C TYR A 176 -1.86 0.40 -13.60
N ALA A 177 -2.30 0.74 -14.82
CA ALA A 177 -1.66 1.82 -15.59
C ALA A 177 -1.69 3.17 -14.87
N VAL A 178 -2.81 3.49 -14.20
CA VAL A 178 -2.95 4.72 -13.41
C VAL A 178 -2.11 4.65 -12.15
N ALA A 179 -2.08 3.50 -11.48
CA ALA A 179 -1.27 3.28 -10.29
C ALA A 179 0.23 3.43 -10.60
N ALA A 180 0.69 2.85 -11.71
CA ALA A 180 2.08 2.95 -12.18
C ALA A 180 2.47 4.39 -12.55
N GLU A 181 1.56 5.15 -13.17
CA GLU A 181 1.75 6.59 -13.47
C GLU A 181 1.85 7.41 -12.18
N LEU A 182 0.95 7.19 -11.20
CA LEU A 182 0.95 7.88 -9.90
C LEU A 182 2.22 7.58 -9.09
N ALA A 183 2.70 6.35 -9.15
CA ALA A 183 3.94 5.94 -8.50
C ALA A 183 5.20 6.44 -9.23
N GLY A 184 5.08 6.98 -10.45
CA GLY A 184 6.23 7.34 -11.29
C GLY A 184 7.07 6.14 -11.73
N LEU A 185 6.50 4.93 -11.67
CA LEU A 185 7.16 3.66 -12.02
C LEU A 185 6.67 3.11 -13.37
N GLY A 186 5.81 3.85 -14.08
CA GLY A 186 5.18 3.42 -15.32
C GLY A 186 6.06 3.44 -16.58
N SER A 187 7.27 3.99 -16.52
CA SER A 187 8.10 4.22 -17.70
C SER A 187 9.21 3.19 -17.93
N SER A 188 9.32 2.16 -17.08
CA SER A 188 10.43 1.19 -17.13
C SER A 188 10.10 -0.12 -17.84
N VAL A 189 8.92 -0.26 -18.42
CA VAL A 189 8.54 -1.47 -19.19
C VAL A 189 8.60 -1.13 -20.67
N ARG A 190 9.79 -1.20 -21.23
CA ARG A 190 9.99 -1.41 -22.69
C ARG A 190 10.29 -2.87 -22.95
#